data_8c1bd276e5bcc263685301c700d7e6e2
#
_entry.id   8c1bd276e5bcc263685301c700d7e6e2
#
_cell.length_a   1.000
_cell.length_b   1.000
_cell.length_c   1.000
_cell.angle_alpha   90.00
_cell.angle_beta   90.00
_cell.angle_gamma   90.00
#
_symmetry.space_group_name_H-M   'P 1'
#
loop_
_entity.id
_entity.type
_entity.pdbx_description
1 polymer ?
#
loop_
_entity_poly.entity_id
_entity_poly.type
_entity_poly.pdbx_seq_one_letter_code
_entity_poly.pdbx_strand_id
1 'polypeptide(L)'
;NIGIEYLIFKYRLNIYLEYFQKIEHNLLVIPGAKITDIKNVYSHSQALSQCSNFIKSNGFVAHVRADTAGSAEMVSKNNDIRNAAIASALSSETYNLEILKKNIEDDRGNLTRFLIMGKKISQPEFGNKKYITSFLFKLKSKPAALYQSLGGFAINGVNLTKLQSYPEKNSFDSYFFLCDLDGHIEDKKVQKSLEELGLHCEDFHVLGVFEADKIREK
;
A
#
# COMPACT_ATOMS: atom_id res chain seq x y z
N ASN A 1 -13.81 -1.44 -6.18
CA ASN A 1 -12.80 -1.24 -5.13
C ASN A 1 -13.42 -0.37 -4.05
N ILE A 2 -13.41 -0.87 -2.81
CA ILE A 2 -13.78 -0.09 -1.63
C ILE A 2 -12.48 0.63 -1.22
N GLY A 3 -12.48 1.96 -1.28
CA GLY A 3 -11.33 2.74 -0.86
C GLY A 3 -11.12 2.69 0.66
N ILE A 4 -9.89 2.95 1.11
CA ILE A 4 -9.54 2.97 2.54
C ILE A 4 -10.38 4.02 3.29
N GLU A 5 -10.70 5.14 2.66
CA GLU A 5 -11.55 6.21 3.18
C GLU A 5 -12.93 5.70 3.59
N TYR A 6 -13.55 4.86 2.75
CA TYR A 6 -14.85 4.26 3.07
C TYR A 6 -14.80 3.40 4.32
N LEU A 7 -13.72 2.61 4.49
CA LEU A 7 -13.54 1.78 5.68
C LEU A 7 -13.35 2.62 6.94
N ILE A 8 -12.55 3.69 6.84
CA ILE A 8 -12.29 4.62 7.95
C ILE A 8 -13.61 5.27 8.40
N PHE A 9 -14.37 5.85 7.47
CA PHE A 9 -15.62 6.54 7.81
C PHE A 9 -16.72 5.59 8.30
N LYS A 10 -16.95 4.50 7.57
CA LYS A 10 -18.03 3.57 7.89
C LYS A 10 -17.81 2.84 9.22
N TYR A 11 -16.59 2.43 9.50
CA TYR A 11 -16.29 1.62 10.67
C TYR A 11 -15.57 2.37 11.79
N ARG A 12 -15.24 3.65 11.60
CA ARG A 12 -14.48 4.50 12.54
C ARG A 12 -13.19 3.81 12.98
N LEU A 13 -12.41 3.38 11.99
CA LEU A 13 -11.18 2.65 12.23
C LEU A 13 -10.02 3.62 12.50
N ASN A 14 -9.19 3.26 13.47
CA ASN A 14 -7.94 3.94 13.81
C ASN A 14 -6.75 3.09 13.36
N ILE A 15 -5.65 3.74 12.97
CA ILE A 15 -4.41 3.10 12.57
C ILE A 15 -3.54 2.89 13.80
N TYR A 16 -3.08 1.66 14.05
CA TYR A 16 -2.23 1.31 15.20
C TYR A 16 -0.77 1.20 14.85
N LEU A 17 -0.49 0.69 13.66
CA LEU A 17 0.87 0.54 13.15
C LEU A 17 0.88 0.41 11.63
N GLU A 18 2.05 0.62 11.06
CA GLU A 18 2.37 0.29 9.68
C GLU A 18 3.33 -0.89 9.63
N TYR A 19 3.25 -1.63 8.54
CA TYR A 19 4.18 -2.71 8.24
C TYR A 19 4.51 -2.69 6.74
N PHE A 20 5.78 -2.75 6.40
CA PHE A 20 6.23 -2.80 5.03
C PHE A 20 6.63 -4.22 4.64
N GLN A 21 6.02 -4.74 3.59
CA GLN A 21 6.33 -6.04 3.00
C GLN A 21 7.02 -5.82 1.66
N LYS A 22 8.21 -6.37 1.53
CA LYS A 22 8.83 -6.49 0.21
C LYS A 22 8.03 -7.48 -0.62
N ILE A 23 7.64 -7.07 -1.82
CA ILE A 23 6.88 -7.92 -2.74
C ILE A 23 7.89 -8.61 -3.65
N GLU A 24 7.92 -9.94 -3.55
CA GLU A 24 8.77 -10.80 -4.37
C GLU A 24 7.87 -11.69 -5.22
N HIS A 25 8.10 -11.64 -6.52
CA HIS A 25 7.39 -12.45 -7.50
C HIS A 25 8.24 -13.63 -7.93
N ASN A 26 7.68 -14.83 -7.88
CA ASN A 26 8.37 -16.05 -8.27
C ASN A 26 7.59 -16.74 -9.40
N LEU A 27 8.33 -17.40 -10.29
CA LEU A 27 7.74 -18.28 -11.30
C LEU A 27 7.49 -19.64 -10.66
N LEU A 28 6.21 -19.98 -10.51
CA LEU A 28 5.76 -21.23 -9.90
C LEU A 28 5.26 -22.20 -10.96
N VAL A 29 5.71 -23.44 -10.88
CA VAL A 29 5.39 -24.49 -11.85
C VAL A 29 5.02 -25.78 -11.13
N ILE A 30 4.42 -26.73 -11.82
CA ILE A 30 4.29 -28.09 -11.29
C ILE A 30 5.68 -28.73 -11.16
N PRO A 31 5.91 -29.60 -10.15
CA PRO A 31 7.20 -30.22 -9.94
C PRO A 31 7.75 -30.92 -11.18
N GLY A 32 9.04 -30.68 -11.47
CA GLY A 32 9.73 -31.27 -12.61
C GLY A 32 9.60 -30.52 -13.94
N ALA A 33 8.79 -29.48 -14.06
CA ALA A 33 8.72 -28.64 -15.25
C ALA A 33 10.01 -27.81 -15.43
N LYS A 34 10.45 -27.63 -16.68
CA LYS A 34 11.61 -26.81 -17.03
C LYS A 34 11.18 -25.50 -17.68
N ILE A 35 12.04 -24.51 -17.67
CA ILE A 35 11.75 -23.18 -18.25
C ILE A 35 11.38 -23.28 -19.74
N THR A 36 11.96 -24.23 -20.45
CA THR A 36 11.70 -24.50 -21.88
C THR A 36 10.32 -25.09 -22.16
N ASP A 37 9.68 -25.68 -21.16
CA ASP A 37 8.34 -26.28 -21.30
C ASP A 37 7.26 -25.21 -21.20
N ILE A 38 7.55 -24.10 -20.50
CA ILE A 38 6.58 -23.05 -20.18
C ILE A 38 6.21 -22.26 -21.44
N LYS A 39 4.92 -22.09 -21.65
CA LYS A 39 4.33 -21.24 -22.70
C LYS A 39 3.46 -20.13 -22.13
N ASN A 40 2.72 -20.42 -21.06
CA ASN A 40 1.72 -19.54 -20.49
C ASN A 40 2.08 -19.19 -19.05
N VAL A 41 1.92 -17.91 -18.69
CA VAL A 41 2.06 -17.42 -17.32
C VAL A 41 0.78 -16.73 -16.86
N TYR A 42 0.31 -17.08 -15.67
CA TYR A 42 -0.96 -16.63 -15.11
C TYR A 42 -0.69 -15.82 -13.84
N SER A 43 -1.30 -14.64 -13.71
CA SER A 43 -1.28 -13.86 -12.48
C SER A 43 -2.27 -12.69 -12.52
N HIS A 44 -2.32 -11.91 -11.43
CA HIS A 44 -2.98 -10.62 -11.42
C HIS A 44 -2.27 -9.63 -12.35
N SER A 45 -3.03 -8.72 -12.98
CA SER A 45 -2.51 -7.75 -13.96
C SER A 45 -1.30 -6.96 -13.43
N GLN A 46 -1.31 -6.55 -12.17
CA GLN A 46 -0.21 -5.81 -11.56
C GLN A 46 1.07 -6.65 -11.46
N ALA A 47 0.98 -7.91 -11.04
CA ALA A 47 2.14 -8.80 -10.95
C ALA A 47 2.72 -9.11 -12.33
N LEU A 48 1.87 -9.33 -13.35
CA LEU A 48 2.31 -9.50 -14.74
C LEU A 48 3.04 -8.25 -15.26
N SER A 49 2.53 -7.06 -14.96
CA SER A 49 3.17 -5.79 -15.33
C SER A 49 4.52 -5.63 -14.66
N GLN A 50 4.64 -5.99 -13.37
CA GLN A 50 5.88 -5.92 -12.60
C GLN A 50 6.93 -6.95 -13.01
N CYS A 51 6.57 -7.96 -13.80
CA CYS A 51 7.47 -9.00 -14.32
C CYS A 51 7.56 -8.96 -15.86
N SER A 52 7.24 -7.82 -16.47
CA SER A 52 7.07 -7.71 -17.92
C SER A 52 8.34 -8.04 -18.71
N ASN A 53 9.51 -7.64 -18.23
CA ASN A 53 10.80 -7.90 -18.86
C ASN A 53 11.11 -9.41 -18.85
N PHE A 54 10.89 -10.07 -17.71
CA PHE A 54 11.09 -11.51 -17.58
C PHE A 54 10.15 -12.29 -18.50
N ILE A 55 8.87 -11.93 -18.57
CA ILE A 55 7.87 -12.57 -19.45
C ILE A 55 8.26 -12.43 -20.91
N LYS A 56 8.65 -11.22 -21.34
CA LYS A 56 9.03 -10.95 -22.74
C LYS A 56 10.32 -11.67 -23.13
N SER A 57 11.37 -11.65 -22.27
CA SER A 57 12.67 -12.27 -22.57
C SER A 57 12.58 -13.80 -22.73
N ASN A 58 11.58 -14.45 -22.12
CA ASN A 58 11.34 -15.88 -22.26
C ASN A 58 10.27 -16.23 -23.29
N GLY A 59 9.63 -15.23 -23.93
CA GLY A 59 8.59 -15.44 -24.94
C GLY A 59 7.28 -16.03 -24.39
N PHE A 60 6.98 -15.82 -23.11
CA PHE A 60 5.78 -16.34 -22.48
C PHE A 60 4.54 -15.53 -22.84
N VAL A 61 3.39 -16.19 -22.93
CA VAL A 61 2.09 -15.56 -23.08
C VAL A 61 1.48 -15.28 -21.71
N ALA A 62 1.22 -14.01 -21.43
CA ALA A 62 0.63 -13.57 -20.15
C ALA A 62 -0.89 -13.66 -20.15
N HIS A 63 -1.47 -14.24 -19.12
CA HIS A 63 -2.90 -14.39 -18.92
C HIS A 63 -3.33 -13.76 -17.61
N VAL A 64 -4.16 -12.72 -17.68
CA VAL A 64 -4.67 -12.01 -16.50
C VAL A 64 -5.70 -12.84 -15.76
N ARG A 65 -5.55 -12.92 -14.44
CA ARG A 65 -6.47 -13.57 -13.50
C ARG A 65 -6.85 -12.61 -12.37
N ALA A 66 -7.83 -13.02 -11.57
CA ALA A 66 -8.34 -12.19 -10.46
C ALA A 66 -7.31 -11.90 -9.38
N ASP A 67 -6.42 -12.87 -9.08
CA ASP A 67 -5.38 -12.75 -8.08
C ASP A 67 -4.20 -13.71 -8.34
N THR A 68 -3.10 -13.51 -7.60
CA THR A 68 -1.86 -14.29 -7.76
C THR A 68 -1.97 -15.70 -7.16
N ALA A 69 -2.59 -15.83 -5.98
CA ALA A 69 -2.71 -17.11 -5.28
C ALA A 69 -3.67 -18.06 -6.00
N GLY A 70 -4.83 -17.55 -6.47
CA GLY A 70 -5.75 -18.32 -7.30
C GLY A 70 -5.16 -18.74 -8.65
N SER A 71 -4.21 -17.98 -9.18
CA SER A 71 -3.44 -18.39 -10.37
C SER A 71 -2.54 -19.59 -10.06
N ALA A 72 -1.87 -19.59 -8.90
CA ALA A 72 -1.05 -20.73 -8.46
C ALA A 72 -1.93 -21.97 -8.20
N GLU A 73 -3.07 -21.81 -7.54
CA GLU A 73 -4.04 -22.87 -7.33
C GLU A 73 -4.49 -23.51 -8.66
N MET A 74 -4.82 -22.69 -9.64
CA MET A 74 -5.26 -23.14 -10.97
C MET A 74 -4.15 -23.93 -11.68
N VAL A 75 -2.89 -23.45 -11.66
CA VAL A 75 -1.75 -24.15 -12.27
C VAL A 75 -1.54 -25.51 -11.61
N SER A 76 -1.61 -25.58 -10.29
CA SER A 76 -1.52 -26.84 -9.54
C SER A 76 -2.62 -27.83 -9.94
N LYS A 77 -3.87 -27.38 -9.99
CA LYS A 77 -5.02 -28.22 -10.33
C LYS A 77 -4.99 -28.74 -11.78
N ASN A 78 -4.57 -27.88 -12.72
CA ASN A 78 -4.53 -28.24 -14.15
C ASN A 78 -3.42 -29.21 -14.49
N ASN A 79 -2.36 -29.27 -13.68
CA ASN A 79 -1.21 -30.16 -13.81
C ASN A 79 -0.61 -30.24 -15.24
N ASP A 80 -0.53 -29.09 -15.94
CA ASP A 80 0.02 -28.96 -17.28
C ASP A 80 1.39 -28.27 -17.22
N ILE A 81 2.46 -28.96 -17.62
CA ILE A 81 3.85 -28.46 -17.59
C ILE A 81 4.07 -27.18 -18.39
N ARG A 82 3.16 -26.85 -19.32
CA ARG A 82 3.26 -25.63 -20.14
C ARG A 82 2.78 -24.38 -19.43
N ASN A 83 2.18 -24.52 -18.26
CA ASN A 83 1.58 -23.44 -17.49
C ASN A 83 2.39 -23.12 -16.25
N ALA A 84 2.59 -21.84 -15.99
CA ALA A 84 3.23 -21.33 -14.77
C ALA A 84 2.38 -20.23 -14.13
N ALA A 85 2.54 -20.02 -12.84
CA ALA A 85 1.97 -18.89 -12.14
C ALA A 85 3.07 -17.94 -11.67
N ILE A 86 2.76 -16.63 -11.64
CA ILE A 86 3.59 -15.65 -10.97
C ILE A 86 2.92 -15.32 -9.63
N ALA A 87 3.56 -15.72 -8.53
CA ALA A 87 3.02 -15.56 -7.19
C ALA A 87 4.12 -15.52 -6.11
N SER A 88 3.71 -15.41 -4.84
CA SER A 88 4.61 -15.41 -3.69
C SER A 88 5.20 -16.81 -3.43
N ALA A 89 6.32 -16.88 -2.69
CA ALA A 89 6.88 -18.15 -2.25
C ALA A 89 5.89 -18.97 -1.40
N LEU A 90 5.09 -18.30 -0.57
CA LEU A 90 4.05 -18.96 0.23
C LEU A 90 3.03 -19.73 -0.66
N SER A 91 2.72 -19.20 -1.84
CA SER A 91 1.83 -19.89 -2.77
C SER A 91 2.42 -21.20 -3.30
N SER A 92 3.74 -21.33 -3.42
CA SER A 92 4.37 -22.60 -3.81
C SER A 92 4.18 -23.68 -2.76
N GLU A 93 4.35 -23.33 -1.49
CA GLU A 93 4.14 -24.25 -0.38
C GLU A 93 2.65 -24.65 -0.24
N THR A 94 1.76 -23.66 -0.34
CA THR A 94 0.31 -23.86 -0.18
C THR A 94 -0.28 -24.78 -1.26
N TYR A 95 0.18 -24.63 -2.50
CA TYR A 95 -0.38 -25.36 -3.66
C TYR A 95 0.54 -26.45 -4.21
N ASN A 96 1.58 -26.82 -3.45
CA ASN A 96 2.54 -27.86 -3.82
C ASN A 96 3.15 -27.66 -5.23
N LEU A 97 3.58 -26.42 -5.50
CA LEU A 97 4.28 -26.01 -6.70
C LEU A 97 5.76 -25.85 -6.42
N GLU A 98 6.60 -25.98 -7.46
CA GLU A 98 8.02 -25.70 -7.41
C GLU A 98 8.31 -24.26 -7.82
N ILE A 99 9.25 -23.60 -7.11
CA ILE A 99 9.75 -22.27 -7.52
C ILE A 99 10.85 -22.48 -8.57
N LEU A 100 10.51 -22.32 -9.83
CA LEU A 100 11.46 -22.47 -10.94
C LEU A 100 12.43 -21.28 -11.04
N LYS A 101 11.94 -20.07 -10.74
CA LYS A 101 12.75 -18.86 -10.70
C LYS A 101 12.26 -17.91 -9.62
N LYS A 102 13.18 -17.41 -8.78
CA LYS A 102 12.89 -16.44 -7.72
C LYS A 102 13.11 -15.01 -8.20
N ASN A 103 12.37 -14.08 -7.60
CA ASN A 103 12.59 -12.63 -7.71
C ASN A 103 12.66 -12.17 -9.16
N ILE A 104 11.60 -12.47 -9.92
CA ILE A 104 11.47 -12.16 -11.36
C ILE A 104 10.87 -10.78 -11.62
N GLU A 105 10.60 -10.02 -10.57
CA GLU A 105 10.12 -8.63 -10.67
C GLU A 105 11.16 -7.72 -11.33
N ASP A 106 10.70 -6.79 -12.15
CA ASP A 106 11.54 -5.83 -12.89
C ASP A 106 12.17 -4.79 -11.95
N ASP A 107 11.47 -4.42 -10.86
CA ASP A 107 11.94 -3.52 -9.79
C ASP A 107 12.00 -4.24 -8.45
N ARG A 108 13.20 -4.39 -7.91
CA ARG A 108 13.46 -5.02 -6.61
C ARG A 108 13.13 -4.13 -5.40
N GLY A 109 12.81 -2.86 -5.65
CA GLY A 109 12.42 -1.88 -4.62
C GLY A 109 10.92 -1.90 -4.27
N ASN A 110 10.14 -2.81 -4.83
CA ASN A 110 8.70 -2.86 -4.63
C ASN A 110 8.33 -3.22 -3.18
N LEU A 111 7.86 -2.21 -2.44
CA LEU A 111 7.40 -2.32 -1.07
C LEU A 111 5.91 -2.03 -1.01
N THR A 112 5.15 -2.91 -0.40
CA THR A 112 3.75 -2.66 -0.07
C THR A 112 3.64 -2.29 1.41
N ARG A 113 3.05 -1.13 1.68
CA ARG A 113 2.72 -0.69 3.02
C ARG A 113 1.36 -1.21 3.45
N PHE A 114 1.32 -1.92 4.55
CA PHE A 114 0.11 -2.37 5.21
C PHE A 114 -0.15 -1.52 6.44
N LEU A 115 -1.42 -1.20 6.69
CA LEU A 115 -1.87 -0.49 7.89
C LEU A 115 -2.69 -1.45 8.75
N ILE A 116 -2.29 -1.62 10.01
CA ILE A 116 -3.07 -2.37 10.98
C ILE A 116 -4.06 -1.42 11.63
N MET A 117 -5.32 -1.74 11.50
CA MET A 117 -6.42 -0.85 11.91
C MET A 117 -7.38 -1.55 12.87
N GLY A 118 -7.99 -0.77 13.75
CA GLY A 118 -9.01 -1.24 14.68
C GLY A 118 -9.91 -0.14 15.22
N LYS A 119 -10.90 -0.49 16.04
CA LYS A 119 -11.93 0.43 16.55
C LYS A 119 -11.48 1.24 17.77
N LYS A 120 -10.51 0.73 18.54
CA LYS A 120 -10.03 1.43 19.74
C LYS A 120 -8.97 2.47 19.34
N ILE A 121 -8.92 3.56 20.06
CA ILE A 121 -7.79 4.50 19.95
C ILE A 121 -6.68 3.94 20.80
N SER A 122 -5.50 3.78 20.21
CA SER A 122 -4.26 3.44 20.92
C SER A 122 -3.17 4.31 20.36
N GLN A 123 -2.44 5.00 21.24
CA GLN A 123 -1.32 5.85 20.84
C GLN A 123 -0.10 5.44 21.68
N PRO A 124 1.09 5.38 21.08
CA PRO A 124 2.32 5.19 21.84
C PRO A 124 2.56 6.40 22.75
N GLU A 125 3.27 6.20 23.84
CA GLU A 125 3.74 7.31 24.66
C GLU A 125 4.75 8.15 23.87
N PHE A 126 4.64 9.47 24.00
CA PHE A 126 5.59 10.40 23.39
C PHE A 126 6.97 10.24 24.02
N GLY A 127 7.98 10.00 23.22
CA GLY A 127 9.34 9.74 23.66
C GLY A 127 10.38 9.91 22.57
N ASN A 128 11.55 9.32 22.74
CA ASN A 128 12.67 9.49 21.82
C ASN A 128 12.65 8.45 20.68
N LYS A 129 11.50 8.34 20.00
CA LYS A 129 11.32 7.46 18.83
C LYS A 129 10.86 8.28 17.64
N LYS A 130 10.94 7.70 16.45
CA LYS A 130 10.31 8.25 15.26
C LYS A 130 8.85 7.83 15.21
N TYR A 131 7.96 8.78 14.98
CA TYR A 131 6.52 8.56 14.92
C TYR A 131 5.97 9.02 13.59
N ILE A 132 4.86 8.40 13.21
CA ILE A 132 3.99 8.86 12.13
C ILE A 132 2.65 9.22 12.72
N THR A 133 2.16 10.41 12.40
CA THR A 133 0.77 10.77 12.63
C THR A 133 0.03 10.74 11.31
N SER A 134 -1.00 9.89 11.23
CA SER A 134 -1.88 9.78 10.06
C SER A 134 -3.21 10.48 10.35
N PHE A 135 -3.67 11.30 9.42
CA PHE A 135 -4.90 12.06 9.58
C PHE A 135 -5.63 12.25 8.27
N LEU A 136 -6.90 12.52 8.38
CA LEU A 136 -7.81 12.76 7.27
C LEU A 136 -8.43 14.14 7.43
N PHE A 137 -8.50 14.91 6.35
CA PHE A 137 -9.14 16.22 6.40
C PHE A 137 -9.91 16.53 5.12
N LYS A 138 -10.91 17.39 5.25
CA LYS A 138 -11.69 17.96 4.17
C LYS A 138 -11.58 19.46 4.21
N LEU A 139 -11.31 20.07 3.07
CA LEU A 139 -11.13 21.52 2.96
C LEU A 139 -12.42 22.23 2.56
N LYS A 140 -12.54 23.46 3.02
CA LYS A 140 -13.52 24.40 2.48
C LYS A 140 -13.24 24.65 1.01
N SER A 141 -14.24 24.51 0.14
CA SER A 141 -14.08 24.72 -1.30
C SER A 141 -13.84 26.21 -1.60
N LYS A 142 -12.57 26.59 -1.77
CA LYS A 142 -12.13 27.95 -2.15
C LYS A 142 -10.79 27.87 -2.90
N PRO A 143 -10.49 28.89 -3.73
CA PRO A 143 -9.18 28.97 -4.41
C PRO A 143 -8.02 28.88 -3.43
N ALA A 144 -6.97 28.14 -3.81
CA ALA A 144 -5.74 27.94 -3.02
C ALA A 144 -5.94 27.28 -1.64
N ALA A 145 -7.10 26.65 -1.36
CA ALA A 145 -7.39 26.07 -0.04
C ALA A 145 -6.32 25.05 0.40
N LEU A 146 -5.90 24.15 -0.48
CA LEU A 146 -4.87 23.16 -0.16
C LEU A 146 -3.52 23.82 0.13
N TYR A 147 -3.12 24.78 -0.68
CA TYR A 147 -1.86 25.52 -0.47
C TYR A 147 -1.84 26.22 0.90
N GLN A 148 -2.91 26.93 1.24
CA GLN A 148 -3.04 27.63 2.51
C GLN A 148 -3.05 26.67 3.71
N SER A 149 -3.75 25.54 3.58
CA SER A 149 -3.86 24.55 4.65
C SER A 149 -2.55 23.82 4.97
N LEU A 150 -1.64 23.70 3.99
CA LEU A 150 -0.35 23.04 4.18
C LEU A 150 0.76 23.99 4.65
N GLY A 151 0.51 25.30 4.66
CA GLY A 151 1.50 26.33 5.05
C GLY A 151 2.05 26.14 6.45
N GLY A 152 1.20 25.76 7.40
CA GLY A 152 1.57 25.53 8.79
C GLY A 152 2.65 24.43 8.95
N PHE A 153 2.62 23.40 8.16
CA PHE A 153 3.63 22.33 8.21
C PHE A 153 5.00 22.85 7.75
N ALA A 154 5.04 23.64 6.70
CA ALA A 154 6.28 24.22 6.20
C ALA A 154 6.89 25.21 7.22
N ILE A 155 6.07 26.11 7.82
CA ILE A 155 6.51 27.11 8.78
C ILE A 155 7.05 26.44 10.07
N ASN A 156 6.40 25.40 10.54
CA ASN A 156 6.80 24.70 11.77
C ASN A 156 7.85 23.60 11.52
N GLY A 157 8.28 23.38 10.26
CA GLY A 157 9.30 22.38 9.90
C GLY A 157 8.84 20.93 10.12
N VAL A 158 7.55 20.65 9.88
CA VAL A 158 6.96 19.32 9.92
C VAL A 158 6.91 18.73 8.53
N ASN A 159 7.51 17.56 8.34
CA ASN A 159 7.55 16.88 7.06
C ASN A 159 6.27 16.07 6.83
N LEU A 160 5.70 16.18 5.62
CA LEU A 160 4.58 15.37 5.17
C LEU A 160 5.12 14.23 4.29
N THR A 161 4.88 13.00 4.68
CA THR A 161 5.38 11.80 3.98
C THR A 161 4.34 11.17 3.05
N LYS A 162 3.08 11.56 3.19
CA LYS A 162 1.99 11.16 2.30
C LYS A 162 0.95 12.27 2.20
N LEU A 163 0.47 12.50 0.99
CA LEU A 163 -0.72 13.30 0.72
C LEU A 163 -1.48 12.67 -0.45
N GLN A 164 -2.69 12.18 -0.19
CA GLN A 164 -3.51 11.51 -1.19
C GLN A 164 -4.94 12.02 -1.11
N SER A 165 -5.47 12.47 -2.26
CA SER A 165 -6.85 12.92 -2.37
C SER A 165 -7.80 11.78 -2.71
N TYR A 166 -9.00 11.82 -2.16
CA TYR A 166 -10.11 10.93 -2.45
C TYR A 166 -11.36 11.76 -2.73
N PRO A 167 -12.03 11.55 -3.87
CA PRO A 167 -13.28 12.26 -4.15
C PRO A 167 -14.35 11.85 -3.15
N GLU A 168 -15.10 12.82 -2.66
CA GLU A 168 -16.28 12.52 -1.86
C GLU A 168 -17.34 11.85 -2.73
N LYS A 169 -17.97 10.81 -2.20
CA LYS A 169 -18.99 10.06 -2.95
C LYS A 169 -20.13 10.99 -3.35
N ASN A 170 -20.46 11.00 -4.65
CA ASN A 170 -21.50 11.84 -5.26
C ASN A 170 -21.21 13.36 -5.26
N SER A 171 -19.95 13.77 -5.11
CA SER A 171 -19.52 15.15 -5.25
C SER A 171 -18.42 15.27 -6.31
N PHE A 172 -18.47 16.32 -7.13
CA PHE A 172 -17.41 16.63 -8.09
C PHE A 172 -16.39 17.62 -7.55
N ASP A 173 -16.74 18.37 -6.49
CA ASP A 173 -15.98 19.51 -5.99
C ASP A 173 -15.44 19.30 -4.56
N SER A 174 -15.71 18.14 -3.96
CA SER A 174 -15.33 17.85 -2.59
C SER A 174 -14.38 16.65 -2.51
N TYR A 175 -13.29 16.84 -1.78
CA TYR A 175 -12.24 15.84 -1.62
C TYR A 175 -11.85 15.69 -0.15
N PHE A 176 -11.65 14.45 0.25
CA PHE A 176 -10.91 14.12 1.47
C PHE A 176 -9.43 13.95 1.14
N PHE A 177 -8.58 14.38 2.05
CA PHE A 177 -7.13 14.23 1.95
C PHE A 177 -6.64 13.34 3.08
N LEU A 178 -6.06 12.19 2.73
CA LEU A 178 -5.33 11.35 3.66
C LEU A 178 -3.88 11.78 3.67
N CYS A 179 -3.38 12.14 4.84
CA CYS A 179 -2.04 12.64 5.03
C CYS A 179 -1.32 11.88 6.14
N ASP A 180 -0.02 11.67 5.96
CA ASP A 180 0.88 11.22 7.00
C ASP A 180 1.96 12.27 7.20
N LEU A 181 2.31 12.54 8.44
CA LEU A 181 3.43 13.40 8.82
C LEU A 181 4.44 12.66 9.70
N ASP A 182 5.68 13.11 9.64
CA ASP A 182 6.72 12.69 10.57
C ASP A 182 6.57 13.45 11.89
N GLY A 183 6.23 12.74 12.95
CA GLY A 183 6.12 13.30 14.29
C GLY A 183 4.96 12.73 15.09
N HIS A 184 5.03 12.95 16.41
CA HIS A 184 3.99 12.59 17.36
C HIS A 184 3.03 13.76 17.57
N ILE A 185 1.76 13.48 17.81
CA ILE A 185 0.73 14.52 18.00
C ILE A 185 1.00 15.42 19.23
N GLU A 186 1.78 14.95 20.20
CA GLU A 186 2.19 15.74 21.37
C GLU A 186 3.43 16.61 21.12
N ASP A 187 4.10 16.47 19.96
CA ASP A 187 5.17 17.41 19.58
C ASP A 187 4.56 18.78 19.31
N LYS A 188 5.10 19.81 19.96
CA LYS A 188 4.63 21.21 19.84
C LYS A 188 4.61 21.72 18.40
N LYS A 189 5.54 21.28 17.55
CA LYS A 189 5.55 21.66 16.12
C LYS A 189 4.39 21.02 15.38
N VAL A 190 4.13 19.75 15.66
CA VAL A 190 3.00 19.02 15.08
C VAL A 190 1.68 19.62 15.54
N GLN A 191 1.52 19.90 16.85
CA GLN A 191 0.31 20.52 17.39
C GLN A 191 -0.02 21.84 16.68
N LYS A 192 0.96 22.77 16.59
CA LYS A 192 0.78 24.04 15.89
C LYS A 192 0.39 23.86 14.43
N SER A 193 1.04 22.92 13.72
CA SER A 193 0.73 22.65 12.32
C SER A 193 -0.68 22.12 12.12
N LEU A 194 -1.15 21.24 13.01
CA LEU A 194 -2.49 20.68 12.97
C LEU A 194 -3.55 21.70 13.39
N GLU A 195 -3.26 22.59 14.34
CA GLU A 195 -4.13 23.71 14.70
C GLU A 195 -4.34 24.65 13.51
N GLU A 196 -3.25 25.04 12.82
CA GLU A 196 -3.32 25.88 11.63
C GLU A 196 -4.11 25.20 10.48
N LEU A 197 -3.86 23.90 10.26
CA LEU A 197 -4.63 23.12 9.30
C LEU A 197 -6.13 23.18 9.62
N GLY A 198 -6.50 23.00 10.89
CA GLY A 198 -7.88 23.00 11.36
C GLY A 198 -8.67 24.26 11.02
N LEU A 199 -8.01 25.43 10.93
CA LEU A 199 -8.65 26.70 10.53
C LEU A 199 -9.18 26.68 9.09
N HIS A 200 -8.62 25.82 8.24
CA HIS A 200 -8.95 25.70 6.83
C HIS A 200 -9.88 24.52 6.53
N CYS A 201 -10.08 23.62 7.50
CA CYS A 201 -10.85 22.40 7.32
C CYS A 201 -12.36 22.62 7.55
N GLU A 202 -13.17 21.84 6.81
CA GLU A 202 -14.57 21.57 7.15
C GLU A 202 -14.66 20.39 8.12
N ASP A 203 -13.76 19.40 7.93
CA ASP A 203 -13.70 18.19 8.74
C ASP A 203 -12.24 17.76 8.92
N PHE A 204 -11.89 17.25 10.11
CA PHE A 204 -10.54 16.85 10.46
C PHE A 204 -10.57 15.69 11.48
N HIS A 205 -9.87 14.60 11.15
CA HIS A 205 -9.75 13.42 12.00
C HIS A 205 -8.32 12.91 12.06
N VAL A 206 -7.77 12.78 13.26
CA VAL A 206 -6.55 11.99 13.48
C VAL A 206 -6.92 10.51 13.44
N LEU A 207 -6.33 9.78 12.52
CA LEU A 207 -6.57 8.35 12.32
C LEU A 207 -5.70 7.49 13.24
N GLY A 208 -4.54 7.99 13.63
CA GLY A 208 -3.65 7.30 14.54
C GLY A 208 -2.28 7.93 14.63
N VAL A 209 -1.61 7.65 15.73
CA VAL A 209 -0.20 7.92 15.97
C VAL A 209 0.45 6.57 16.23
N PHE A 210 1.54 6.28 15.54
CA PHE A 210 2.25 5.00 15.68
C PHE A 210 3.74 5.17 15.44
N GLU A 211 4.53 4.23 15.95
CA GLU A 211 5.97 4.22 15.71
C GLU A 211 6.25 3.99 14.23
N ALA A 212 7.17 4.75 13.65
CA ALA A 212 7.60 4.59 12.27
C ALA A 212 8.26 3.22 12.08
N ASP A 213 7.94 2.53 10.99
CA ASP A 213 8.62 1.29 10.64
C ASP A 213 10.10 1.56 10.38
N LYS A 214 10.97 0.62 10.80
CA LYS A 214 12.44 0.72 10.65
C LYS A 214 12.89 0.93 9.20
N ILE A 215 12.09 0.54 8.23
CA ILE A 215 12.40 0.72 6.81
C ILE A 215 12.43 2.19 6.40
N ARG A 216 11.76 3.07 7.14
CA ARG A 216 11.79 4.54 6.95
C ARG A 216 13.10 5.18 7.40
N GLU A 217 13.98 4.43 8.02
CA GLU A 217 15.27 4.91 8.53
C GLU A 217 16.42 4.80 7.51
N LYS A 218 16.12 4.28 6.31
CA LYS A 218 17.11 4.04 5.24
C LYS A 218 17.21 5.21 4.27
#